data_4e40eb7744fe4dac4bb0bdda52df4a6f
#
_entry.id   4e40eb7744fe4dac4bb0bdda52df4a6f
#
_cell.length_a   1.000
_cell.length_b   1.000
_cell.length_c   1.000
_cell.angle_alpha   90.00
_cell.angle_beta   90.00
_cell.angle_gamma   90.00
#
_symmetry.space_group_name_H-M   'P 1'
#
loop_
_entity.id
_entity.type
_entity.pdbx_description
1 polymer ?
#
loop_
_entity_poly.entity_id
_entity_poly.type
_entity_poly.pdbx_seq_one_letter_code
_entity_poly.pdbx_strand_id
1 'polypeptide(L)'
;MNYLFTLLLTPVAYVIGLATANKWLPIVLPTLVGFAGFLFEMRNSAGRGLGILVLWAVVQCITVLLAALWRGAAHLATLTWRAAEYKASMFGWIQSGALPEGNALSVTILHLKQALFYCVLALASANFLSLLLGCALLNYMNVYVAEFASRTSSKVQATLMAWNPWSVIRVAAFLCLGTALSVPLLSRFGITTGPAPQKMLWAGVAGVMLDIVLKIVMSPYWSRRLKAFLPASVF
;
A
#
# COMPACT_ATOMS: atom_id res chain seq x y z
N MET A 1 14.07 -3.36 19.94
CA MET A 1 13.13 -4.50 20.13
C MET A 1 11.97 -4.47 19.13
N ASN A 2 11.34 -3.33 18.87
CA ASN A 2 10.10 -3.27 18.07
C ASN A 2 10.24 -3.47 16.57
N TYR A 3 11.36 -3.07 15.97
CA TYR A 3 11.63 -3.34 14.55
C TYR A 3 11.71 -4.84 14.27
N LEU A 4 12.39 -5.60 15.14
CA LEU A 4 12.45 -7.06 15.04
C LEU A 4 11.07 -7.72 15.25
N PHE A 5 10.29 -7.22 16.22
CA PHE A 5 8.92 -7.66 16.44
C PHE A 5 8.05 -7.46 15.19
N THR A 6 8.06 -6.26 14.59
CA THR A 6 7.31 -5.97 13.37
C THR A 6 7.79 -6.83 12.19
N LEU A 7 9.10 -7.00 12.03
CA LEU A 7 9.69 -7.83 10.99
C LEU A 7 9.22 -9.30 11.06
N LEU A 8 9.17 -9.88 12.26
CA LEU A 8 8.84 -11.29 12.45
C LEU A 8 7.33 -11.54 12.51
N LEU A 9 6.58 -10.68 13.19
CA LEU A 9 5.14 -10.93 13.41
C LEU A 9 4.25 -10.52 12.24
N THR A 10 4.65 -9.59 11.40
CA THR A 10 3.83 -9.21 10.22
C THR A 10 3.62 -10.40 9.28
N PRO A 11 4.65 -11.17 8.85
CA PRO A 11 4.47 -12.37 8.05
C PRO A 11 3.62 -13.44 8.74
N VAL A 12 3.87 -13.70 10.02
CA VAL A 12 3.11 -14.68 10.81
C VAL A 12 1.64 -14.29 10.87
N ALA A 13 1.33 -13.04 11.17
CA ALA A 13 -0.03 -12.52 11.23
C ALA A 13 -0.76 -12.66 9.88
N TYR A 14 -0.06 -12.37 8.77
CA TYR A 14 -0.61 -12.51 7.43
C TYR A 14 -0.92 -13.97 7.09
N VAL A 15 0.01 -14.90 7.35
CA VAL A 15 -0.16 -16.33 7.09
C VAL A 15 -1.29 -16.92 7.93
N ILE A 16 -1.39 -16.56 9.21
CA ILE A 16 -2.51 -16.95 10.07
C ILE A 16 -3.83 -16.44 9.47
N GLY A 17 -3.88 -15.18 9.04
CA GLY A 17 -5.04 -14.61 8.37
C GLY A 17 -5.46 -15.40 7.12
N LEU A 18 -4.51 -15.77 6.27
CA LEU A 18 -4.79 -16.57 5.07
C LEU A 18 -5.30 -17.98 5.39
N ALA A 19 -4.81 -18.60 6.47
CA ALA A 19 -5.20 -19.96 6.85
C ALA A 19 -6.68 -20.07 7.24
N THR A 20 -7.31 -18.95 7.61
CA THR A 20 -8.73 -18.92 8.04
C THR A 20 -9.73 -18.82 6.87
N ALA A 21 -9.26 -18.65 5.64
CA ALA A 21 -10.07 -18.35 4.45
C ALA A 21 -10.97 -17.09 4.59
N ASN A 22 -10.74 -16.26 5.61
CA ASN A 22 -11.45 -15.01 5.84
C ASN A 22 -10.69 -13.85 5.20
N LYS A 23 -11.33 -13.13 4.26
CA LYS A 23 -10.72 -12.04 3.49
C LYS A 23 -10.28 -10.83 4.34
N TRP A 24 -10.80 -10.68 5.55
CA TRP A 24 -10.50 -9.56 6.45
C TRP A 24 -9.30 -9.82 7.37
N LEU A 25 -9.08 -11.06 7.79
CA LEU A 25 -8.00 -11.38 8.73
C LEU A 25 -6.59 -11.11 8.16
N PRO A 26 -6.29 -11.36 6.86
CA PRO A 26 -5.01 -10.95 6.26
C PRO A 26 -4.80 -9.43 6.19
N ILE A 27 -5.83 -8.65 6.49
CA ILE A 27 -5.76 -7.19 6.61
C ILE A 27 -5.63 -6.78 8.08
N VAL A 28 -6.52 -7.30 8.93
CA VAL A 28 -6.63 -6.90 10.35
C VAL A 28 -5.39 -7.30 11.14
N LEU A 29 -4.96 -8.57 11.04
CA LEU A 29 -3.87 -9.08 11.87
C LEU A 29 -2.51 -8.39 11.60
N PRO A 30 -2.05 -8.23 10.35
CA PRO A 30 -0.82 -7.46 10.09
C PRO A 30 -0.95 -5.99 10.48
N THR A 31 -2.15 -5.39 10.32
CA THR A 31 -2.39 -4.01 10.74
C THR A 31 -2.25 -3.84 12.25
N LEU A 32 -2.75 -4.79 13.05
CA LEU A 32 -2.57 -4.76 14.50
C LEU A 32 -1.09 -4.79 14.88
N VAL A 33 -0.28 -5.60 14.20
CA VAL A 33 1.18 -5.65 14.42
C VAL A 33 1.82 -4.30 14.08
N GLY A 34 1.53 -3.75 12.90
CA GLY A 34 2.06 -2.45 12.46
C GLY A 34 1.63 -1.31 13.39
N PHE A 35 0.37 -1.29 13.78
CA PHE A 35 -0.19 -0.27 14.68
C PHE A 35 0.39 -0.35 16.11
N ALA A 36 0.56 -1.55 16.66
CA ALA A 36 1.20 -1.73 17.96
C ALA A 36 2.66 -1.22 17.95
N GLY A 37 3.42 -1.57 16.91
CA GLY A 37 4.77 -1.04 16.71
C GLY A 37 4.79 0.48 16.56
N PHE A 38 3.85 1.02 15.81
CA PHE A 38 3.68 2.47 15.61
C PHE A 38 3.40 3.19 16.95
N LEU A 39 2.42 2.75 17.73
CA LEU A 39 2.10 3.35 19.03
C LEU A 39 3.29 3.36 19.98
N PHE A 40 4.05 2.27 19.98
CA PHE A 40 5.23 2.17 20.83
C PHE A 40 6.33 3.14 20.40
N GLU A 41 6.62 3.26 19.10
CA GLU A 41 7.67 4.16 18.60
C GLU A 41 7.25 5.64 18.61
N MET A 42 5.96 5.95 18.55
CA MET A 42 5.44 7.32 18.69
C MET A 42 5.73 7.92 20.07
N ARG A 43 5.90 7.10 21.11
CA ARG A 43 6.35 7.56 22.44
C ARG A 43 7.75 8.18 22.40
N ASN A 44 8.59 7.72 21.49
CA ASN A 44 9.95 8.23 21.32
C ASN A 44 9.99 9.44 20.38
N SER A 45 9.41 9.30 19.18
CA SER A 45 9.27 10.40 18.23
C SER A 45 8.38 10.00 17.04
N ALA A 46 7.78 10.98 16.38
CA ALA A 46 7.02 10.78 15.14
C ALA A 46 7.91 10.20 14.00
N GLY A 47 9.21 10.55 13.97
CA GLY A 47 10.16 9.99 13.01
C GLY A 47 10.36 8.48 13.17
N ARG A 48 10.45 8.00 14.41
CA ARG A 48 10.50 6.55 14.69
C ARG A 48 9.18 5.86 14.39
N GLY A 49 8.04 6.51 14.71
CA GLY A 49 6.72 6.03 14.33
C GLY A 49 6.57 5.86 12.82
N LEU A 50 7.03 6.83 12.02
CA LEU A 50 7.07 6.69 10.56
C LEU A 50 8.01 5.57 10.12
N GLY A 51 9.21 5.47 10.71
CA GLY A 51 10.19 4.44 10.37
C GLY A 51 9.65 3.01 10.54
N ILE A 52 8.93 2.74 11.63
CA ILE A 52 8.31 1.43 11.86
C ILE A 52 7.19 1.14 10.87
N LEU A 53 6.39 2.16 10.47
CA LEU A 53 5.35 1.99 9.45
C LEU A 53 5.93 1.73 8.06
N VAL A 54 7.05 2.37 7.71
CA VAL A 54 7.76 2.07 6.45
C VAL A 54 8.26 0.63 6.46
N LEU A 55 8.91 0.19 7.55
CA LEU A 55 9.33 -1.21 7.70
C LEU A 55 8.14 -2.16 7.57
N TRP A 56 7.04 -1.90 8.29
CA TRP A 56 5.83 -2.71 8.21
C TRP A 56 5.28 -2.81 6.78
N ALA A 57 5.19 -1.71 6.07
CA ALA A 57 4.69 -1.69 4.70
C ALA A 57 5.59 -2.51 3.75
N VAL A 58 6.92 -2.38 3.87
CA VAL A 58 7.89 -3.17 3.08
C VAL A 58 7.76 -4.66 3.40
N VAL A 59 7.73 -5.02 4.69
CA VAL A 59 7.57 -6.41 5.13
C VAL A 59 6.25 -6.99 4.66
N GLN A 60 5.15 -6.23 4.74
CA GLN A 60 3.84 -6.65 4.22
C GLN A 60 3.89 -6.92 2.71
N CYS A 61 4.51 -6.03 1.93
CA CYS A 61 4.69 -6.23 0.49
C CYS A 61 5.45 -7.52 0.17
N ILE A 62 6.59 -7.73 0.81
CA ILE A 62 7.42 -8.93 0.63
C ILE A 62 6.62 -10.18 1.03
N THR A 63 5.91 -10.12 2.14
CA THR A 63 5.10 -11.25 2.65
C THR A 63 4.02 -11.65 1.65
N VAL A 64 3.28 -10.70 1.08
CA VAL A 64 2.25 -10.98 0.08
C VAL A 64 2.85 -11.60 -1.19
N LEU A 65 4.00 -11.06 -1.65
CA LEU A 65 4.71 -11.62 -2.82
C LEU A 65 5.17 -13.04 -2.56
N LEU A 66 5.76 -13.34 -1.41
CA LEU A 66 6.20 -14.69 -1.04
C LEU A 66 5.00 -15.66 -0.90
N ALA A 67 3.90 -15.20 -0.31
CA ALA A 67 2.67 -15.99 -0.23
C ALA A 67 2.10 -16.29 -1.63
N ALA A 68 2.17 -15.34 -2.56
CA ALA A 68 1.75 -15.54 -3.94
C ALA A 68 2.65 -16.52 -4.71
N LEU A 69 3.96 -16.49 -4.45
CA LEU A 69 4.90 -17.49 -5.00
C LEU A 69 4.62 -18.90 -4.47
N TRP A 70 4.25 -19.00 -3.20
CA TRP A 70 3.97 -20.29 -2.55
C TRP A 70 2.61 -20.87 -2.93
N ARG A 71 1.53 -20.07 -2.85
CA ARG A 71 0.14 -20.51 -3.07
C ARG A 71 -0.35 -20.33 -4.51
N GLY A 72 0.39 -19.59 -5.33
CA GLY A 72 -0.04 -19.11 -6.63
C GLY A 72 -0.85 -17.81 -6.55
N ALA A 73 -0.51 -16.84 -7.39
CA ALA A 73 -1.13 -15.51 -7.38
C ALA A 73 -2.64 -15.56 -7.72
N ALA A 74 -3.05 -16.48 -8.60
CA ALA A 74 -4.47 -16.67 -8.96
C ALA A 74 -5.29 -17.14 -7.76
N HIS A 75 -4.78 -18.11 -6.99
CA HIS A 75 -5.45 -18.57 -5.78
C HIS A 75 -5.47 -17.48 -4.70
N LEU A 76 -4.35 -16.76 -4.51
CA LEU A 76 -4.30 -15.67 -3.54
C LEU A 76 -5.30 -14.54 -3.86
N ALA A 77 -5.57 -14.30 -5.16
CA ALA A 77 -6.58 -13.33 -5.59
C ALA A 77 -8.00 -13.66 -5.11
N THR A 78 -8.34 -14.95 -4.92
CA THR A 78 -9.65 -15.35 -4.38
C THR A 78 -9.77 -15.10 -2.88
N LEU A 79 -8.66 -15.13 -2.16
CA LEU A 79 -8.58 -14.94 -0.70
C LEU A 79 -8.35 -13.48 -0.29
N THR A 80 -7.92 -12.61 -1.23
CA THR A 80 -7.59 -11.22 -0.95
C THR A 80 -8.74 -10.30 -1.39
N TRP A 81 -9.17 -9.43 -0.47
CA TRP A 81 -10.24 -8.48 -0.74
C TRP A 81 -9.93 -7.62 -1.99
N ARG A 82 -10.87 -7.59 -2.94
CA ARG A 82 -10.81 -6.84 -4.21
C ARG A 82 -9.62 -7.13 -5.15
N ALA A 83 -8.81 -8.16 -4.87
CA ALA A 83 -7.62 -8.43 -5.69
C ALA A 83 -7.97 -8.84 -7.13
N ALA A 84 -9.05 -9.59 -7.33
CA ALA A 84 -9.49 -9.99 -8.67
C ALA A 84 -9.93 -8.78 -9.50
N GLU A 85 -10.71 -7.86 -8.92
CA GLU A 85 -11.17 -6.63 -9.58
C GLU A 85 -9.99 -5.72 -9.93
N TYR A 86 -9.11 -5.49 -8.96
CA TYR A 86 -7.92 -4.66 -9.17
C TYR A 86 -7.01 -5.23 -10.26
N LYS A 87 -6.77 -6.54 -10.23
CA LYS A 87 -6.02 -7.26 -11.25
C LYS A 87 -6.63 -7.05 -12.64
N ALA A 88 -7.92 -7.27 -12.79
CA ALA A 88 -8.63 -7.09 -14.06
C ALA A 88 -8.49 -5.65 -14.60
N SER A 89 -8.65 -4.64 -13.74
CA SER A 89 -8.46 -3.24 -14.06
C SER A 89 -7.04 -2.93 -14.53
N MET A 90 -6.02 -3.46 -13.84
CA MET A 90 -4.62 -3.23 -14.18
C MET A 90 -4.22 -3.89 -15.50
N PHE A 91 -4.65 -5.13 -15.77
CA PHE A 91 -4.41 -5.77 -17.07
C PHE A 91 -5.15 -5.07 -18.19
N GLY A 92 -6.39 -4.62 -17.99
CA GLY A 92 -7.12 -3.80 -18.94
C GLY A 92 -6.40 -2.50 -19.29
N TRP A 93 -5.83 -1.81 -18.28
CA TRP A 93 -4.99 -0.64 -18.49
C TRP A 93 -3.71 -0.96 -19.28
N ILE A 94 -3.02 -2.04 -18.96
CA ILE A 94 -1.80 -2.46 -19.69
C ILE A 94 -2.15 -2.74 -21.17
N GLN A 95 -3.28 -3.37 -21.44
CA GLN A 95 -3.72 -3.73 -22.77
C GLN A 95 -4.10 -2.50 -23.62
N SER A 96 -4.96 -1.64 -23.07
CA SER A 96 -5.54 -0.49 -23.79
C SER A 96 -4.65 0.75 -23.78
N GLY A 97 -3.79 0.91 -22.74
CA GLY A 97 -3.05 2.13 -22.47
C GLY A 97 -3.92 3.29 -21.93
N ALA A 98 -5.25 3.09 -21.88
CA ALA A 98 -6.17 4.10 -21.37
C ALA A 98 -6.19 4.10 -19.84
N LEU A 99 -6.26 5.30 -19.24
CA LEU A 99 -6.38 5.44 -17.79
C LEU A 99 -7.63 4.68 -17.29
N PRO A 100 -7.53 3.84 -16.26
CA PRO A 100 -8.68 3.11 -15.71
C PRO A 100 -9.81 4.05 -15.27
N GLU A 101 -9.48 5.26 -14.85
CA GLU A 101 -10.40 6.30 -14.42
C GLU A 101 -10.99 7.12 -15.60
N GLY A 102 -10.56 6.83 -16.82
CA GLY A 102 -11.03 7.47 -18.06
C GLY A 102 -10.21 8.71 -18.47
N ASN A 103 -10.07 9.72 -17.63
CA ASN A 103 -9.35 10.94 -17.95
C ASN A 103 -8.60 11.54 -16.75
N ALA A 104 -7.75 12.55 -17.00
CA ALA A 104 -6.92 13.19 -15.99
C ALA A 104 -7.74 13.83 -14.83
N LEU A 105 -8.89 14.43 -15.14
CA LEU A 105 -9.75 15.04 -14.12
C LEU A 105 -10.33 13.97 -13.19
N SER A 106 -10.81 12.86 -13.75
CA SER A 106 -11.33 11.73 -12.97
C SER A 106 -10.25 11.10 -12.08
N VAL A 107 -9.01 10.96 -12.58
CA VAL A 107 -7.85 10.54 -11.77
C VAL A 107 -7.65 11.49 -10.60
N THR A 108 -7.60 12.79 -10.88
CA THR A 108 -7.36 13.82 -9.85
C THR A 108 -8.43 13.76 -8.77
N ILE A 109 -9.71 13.77 -9.15
CA ILE A 109 -10.84 13.73 -8.22
C ILE A 109 -10.80 12.45 -7.37
N LEU A 110 -10.55 11.29 -7.99
CA LEU A 110 -10.52 10.02 -7.28
C LEU A 110 -9.38 9.97 -6.26
N HIS A 111 -8.18 10.41 -6.64
CA HIS A 111 -7.02 10.39 -5.75
C HIS A 111 -7.16 11.40 -4.60
N LEU A 112 -7.71 12.59 -4.85
CA LEU A 112 -7.99 13.55 -3.80
C LEU A 112 -9.07 13.04 -2.83
N LYS A 113 -10.13 12.40 -3.32
CA LYS A 113 -11.13 11.74 -2.47
C LYS A 113 -10.52 10.64 -1.61
N GLN A 114 -9.66 9.81 -2.18
CA GLN A 114 -8.95 8.76 -1.44
C GLN A 114 -8.02 9.35 -0.38
N ALA A 115 -7.25 10.40 -0.70
CA ALA A 115 -6.38 11.07 0.25
C ALA A 115 -7.18 11.73 1.37
N LEU A 116 -8.26 12.42 1.06
CA LEU A 116 -9.15 13.03 2.06
C LEU A 116 -9.74 11.95 2.99
N PHE A 117 -10.26 10.88 2.42
CA PHE A 117 -10.82 9.76 3.20
C PHE A 117 -9.76 9.15 4.12
N TYR A 118 -8.54 8.92 3.61
CA TYR A 118 -7.42 8.43 4.40
C TYR A 118 -7.09 9.38 5.56
N CYS A 119 -7.05 10.68 5.31
CA CYS A 119 -6.79 11.70 6.34
C CYS A 119 -7.86 11.70 7.43
N VAL A 120 -9.14 11.61 7.06
CA VAL A 120 -10.26 11.52 8.02
C VAL A 120 -10.12 10.27 8.90
N LEU A 121 -9.83 9.12 8.31
CA LEU A 121 -9.60 7.88 9.06
C LEU A 121 -8.39 8.00 10.00
N ALA A 122 -7.30 8.62 9.56
CA ALA A 122 -6.10 8.82 10.38
C ALA A 122 -6.39 9.70 11.61
N LEU A 123 -7.09 10.81 11.40
CA LEU A 123 -7.52 11.72 12.49
C LEU A 123 -8.46 11.04 13.48
N ALA A 124 -9.45 10.29 12.97
CA ALA A 124 -10.50 9.70 13.80
C ALA A 124 -10.02 8.49 14.63
N SER A 125 -8.94 7.83 14.22
CA SER A 125 -8.52 6.55 14.80
C SER A 125 -7.05 6.48 15.22
N ALA A 126 -6.38 7.61 15.37
CA ALA A 126 -4.94 7.67 15.60
C ALA A 126 -4.14 6.84 14.57
N ASN A 127 -4.55 6.88 13.31
CA ASN A 127 -3.98 6.13 12.18
C ASN A 127 -4.39 4.64 12.06
N PHE A 128 -5.16 4.07 12.98
CA PHE A 128 -5.51 2.64 12.93
C PHE A 128 -6.34 2.28 11.67
N LEU A 129 -7.44 2.99 11.44
CA LEU A 129 -8.33 2.71 10.30
C LEU A 129 -7.66 3.04 8.95
N SER A 130 -6.80 4.05 8.91
CA SER A 130 -6.03 4.34 7.70
C SER A 130 -4.98 3.27 7.40
N LEU A 131 -4.36 2.67 8.42
CA LEU A 131 -3.48 1.52 8.24
C LEU A 131 -4.23 0.27 7.80
N LEU A 132 -5.47 0.04 8.27
CA LEU A 132 -6.34 -1.04 7.75
C LEU A 132 -6.59 -0.85 6.26
N LEU A 133 -6.98 0.35 5.85
CA LEU A 133 -7.15 0.68 4.43
C LEU A 133 -5.83 0.49 3.66
N GLY A 134 -4.72 1.00 4.19
CA GLY A 134 -3.38 0.85 3.60
C GLY A 134 -2.98 -0.61 3.43
N CYS A 135 -3.21 -1.46 4.44
CA CYS A 135 -2.93 -2.90 4.36
C CYS A 135 -3.76 -3.58 3.26
N ALA A 136 -5.04 -3.25 3.16
CA ALA A 136 -5.90 -3.76 2.09
C ALA A 136 -5.38 -3.38 0.70
N LEU A 137 -4.98 -2.10 0.52
CA LEU A 137 -4.40 -1.59 -0.72
C LEU A 137 -3.08 -2.31 -1.06
N LEU A 138 -2.18 -2.46 -0.08
CA LEU A 138 -0.93 -3.19 -0.26
C LEU A 138 -1.16 -4.65 -0.66
N ASN A 139 -2.11 -5.32 -0.01
CA ASN A 139 -2.39 -6.73 -0.29
C ASN A 139 -2.85 -6.93 -1.74
N TYR A 140 -3.88 -6.25 -2.20
CA TYR A 140 -4.37 -6.48 -3.56
C TYR A 140 -3.40 -5.98 -4.64
N MET A 141 -2.66 -4.91 -4.37
CA MET A 141 -1.63 -4.43 -5.28
C MET A 141 -0.51 -5.47 -5.46
N ASN A 142 -0.04 -6.08 -4.36
CA ASN A 142 1.02 -7.08 -4.43
C ASN A 142 0.55 -8.42 -5.03
N VAL A 143 -0.72 -8.79 -4.90
CA VAL A 143 -1.30 -9.92 -5.64
C VAL A 143 -1.25 -9.66 -7.15
N TYR A 144 -1.59 -8.44 -7.60
CA TYR A 144 -1.44 -8.06 -9.01
C TYR A 144 0.03 -8.13 -9.45
N VAL A 145 0.96 -7.57 -8.66
CA VAL A 145 2.40 -7.60 -8.97
C VAL A 145 2.92 -9.03 -9.13
N ALA A 146 2.53 -9.93 -8.23
CA ALA A 146 2.90 -11.34 -8.30
C ALA A 146 2.32 -12.04 -9.54
N GLU A 147 1.06 -11.79 -9.86
CA GLU A 147 0.41 -12.33 -11.05
C GLU A 147 1.09 -11.83 -12.34
N PHE A 148 1.41 -10.53 -12.39
CA PHE A 148 2.14 -9.94 -13.51
C PHE A 148 3.51 -10.60 -13.68
N ALA A 149 4.29 -10.71 -12.60
CA ALA A 149 5.61 -11.33 -12.61
C ALA A 149 5.57 -12.81 -13.01
N SER A 150 4.51 -13.55 -12.62
CA SER A 150 4.36 -14.97 -12.96
C SER A 150 4.20 -15.22 -14.46
N ARG A 151 3.73 -14.23 -15.22
CA ARG A 151 3.49 -14.29 -16.67
C ARG A 151 4.67 -13.86 -17.52
N THR A 152 5.81 -13.51 -16.89
CA THR A 152 6.99 -12.99 -17.59
C THR A 152 8.19 -13.89 -17.41
N SER A 153 9.14 -13.85 -18.34
CA SER A 153 10.41 -14.57 -18.24
C SER A 153 11.36 -13.96 -17.20
N SER A 154 11.35 -12.62 -17.06
CA SER A 154 12.22 -11.88 -16.13
C SER A 154 11.42 -11.44 -14.89
N LYS A 155 11.23 -12.38 -13.93
CA LYS A 155 10.37 -12.16 -12.75
C LYS A 155 10.78 -10.96 -11.89
N VAL A 156 12.09 -10.76 -11.65
CA VAL A 156 12.59 -9.68 -10.80
C VAL A 156 12.32 -8.31 -11.43
N GLN A 157 12.68 -8.14 -12.71
CA GLN A 157 12.42 -6.89 -13.42
C GLN A 157 10.92 -6.60 -13.52
N ALA A 158 10.12 -7.63 -13.82
CA ALA A 158 8.67 -7.52 -13.88
C ALA A 158 8.06 -7.09 -12.54
N THR A 159 8.53 -7.66 -11.41
CA THR A 159 8.10 -7.26 -10.07
C THR A 159 8.38 -5.79 -9.81
N LEU A 160 9.62 -5.33 -10.09
CA LEU A 160 10.01 -3.93 -9.89
C LEU A 160 9.21 -2.97 -10.78
N MET A 161 8.97 -3.37 -12.03
CA MET A 161 8.21 -2.56 -12.99
C MET A 161 6.71 -2.54 -12.70
N ALA A 162 6.13 -3.64 -12.19
CA ALA A 162 4.72 -3.71 -11.83
C ALA A 162 4.37 -2.81 -10.62
N TRP A 163 5.35 -2.50 -9.77
CA TRP A 163 5.22 -1.44 -8.77
C TRP A 163 5.37 -0.09 -9.44
N ASN A 164 4.25 0.46 -9.85
CA ASN A 164 4.23 1.76 -10.52
C ASN A 164 4.84 2.84 -9.61
N PRO A 165 5.72 3.73 -10.11
CA PRO A 165 6.39 4.75 -9.29
C PRO A 165 5.43 5.63 -8.49
N TRP A 166 4.31 6.02 -9.08
CA TRP A 166 3.29 6.82 -8.40
C TRP A 166 2.63 6.05 -7.24
N SER A 167 2.46 4.72 -7.35
CA SER A 167 1.90 3.92 -6.26
C SER A 167 2.83 3.85 -5.05
N VAL A 168 4.14 3.75 -5.27
CA VAL A 168 5.15 3.78 -4.19
C VAL A 168 5.15 5.13 -3.49
N ILE A 169 5.11 6.23 -4.26
CA ILE A 169 5.04 7.59 -3.73
C ILE A 169 3.76 7.79 -2.92
N ARG A 170 2.62 7.29 -3.40
CA ARG A 170 1.34 7.34 -2.67
C ARG A 170 1.42 6.64 -1.32
N VAL A 171 1.99 5.44 -1.26
CA VAL A 171 2.18 4.72 0.00
C VAL A 171 3.02 5.55 0.97
N ALA A 172 4.17 6.08 0.52
CA ALA A 172 5.03 6.94 1.34
C ALA A 172 4.29 8.21 1.81
N ALA A 173 3.53 8.86 0.92
CA ALA A 173 2.74 10.04 1.23
C ALA A 173 1.67 9.75 2.31
N PHE A 174 0.96 8.63 2.17
CA PHE A 174 -0.06 8.23 3.14
C PHE A 174 0.54 7.87 4.51
N LEU A 175 1.70 7.23 4.56
CA LEU A 175 2.39 6.97 5.82
C LEU A 175 2.82 8.28 6.52
N CYS A 176 3.31 9.26 5.76
CA CYS A 176 3.63 10.59 6.28
C CYS A 176 2.39 11.32 6.82
N LEU A 177 1.30 11.36 6.03
CA LEU A 177 0.03 11.98 6.43
C LEU A 177 -0.55 11.30 7.67
N GLY A 178 -0.64 9.96 7.65
CA GLY A 178 -1.18 9.18 8.77
C GLY A 178 -0.40 9.41 10.06
N THR A 179 0.93 9.43 9.99
CA THR A 179 1.79 9.71 11.15
C THR A 179 1.56 11.14 11.66
N ALA A 180 1.56 12.15 10.80
CA ALA A 180 1.38 13.54 11.23
C ALA A 180 -0.02 13.79 11.82
N LEU A 181 -1.06 13.28 11.17
CA LEU A 181 -2.45 13.49 11.56
C LEU A 181 -2.88 12.69 12.80
N SER A 182 -2.14 11.63 13.17
CA SER A 182 -2.43 10.88 14.39
C SER A 182 -2.00 11.61 15.67
N VAL A 183 -1.02 12.52 15.58
CA VAL A 183 -0.42 13.19 16.74
C VAL A 183 -1.45 13.89 17.65
N PRO A 184 -2.43 14.66 17.14
CA PRO A 184 -3.41 15.32 18.00
C PRO A 184 -4.19 14.36 18.89
N LEU A 185 -4.60 13.20 18.34
CA LEU A 185 -5.33 12.19 19.10
C LEU A 185 -4.41 11.46 20.07
N LEU A 186 -3.21 11.08 19.63
CA LEU A 186 -2.22 10.39 20.48
C LEU A 186 -1.75 11.26 21.66
N SER A 187 -1.66 12.59 21.45
CA SER A 187 -1.32 13.53 22.54
C SER A 187 -2.39 13.56 23.63
N ARG A 188 -3.67 13.44 23.27
CA ARG A 188 -4.77 13.38 24.24
C ARG A 188 -4.70 12.15 25.13
N PHE A 189 -4.12 11.06 24.62
CA PHE A 189 -3.89 9.82 25.38
C PHE A 189 -2.51 9.76 26.05
N GLY A 190 -1.73 10.84 26.03
CA GLY A 190 -0.40 10.89 26.64
C GLY A 190 0.64 9.99 25.96
N ILE A 191 0.39 9.54 24.73
CA ILE A 191 1.31 8.65 23.98
C ILE A 191 2.45 9.44 23.35
N THR A 192 2.19 10.69 22.94
CA THR A 192 3.22 11.60 22.41
C THR A 192 3.06 12.99 23.03
N THR A 193 4.16 13.69 23.25
CA THR A 193 4.19 15.03 23.86
C THR A 193 4.62 16.13 22.88
N GLY A 194 5.09 15.77 21.68
CA GLY A 194 5.57 16.71 20.69
C GLY A 194 4.47 17.29 19.81
N PRO A 195 4.71 18.45 19.16
CA PRO A 195 3.81 19.01 18.17
C PRO A 195 3.71 18.10 16.92
N ALA A 196 2.61 18.25 16.17
CA ALA A 196 2.46 17.55 14.90
C ALA A 196 3.62 17.90 13.96
N PRO A 197 4.28 16.90 13.32
CA PRO A 197 5.46 17.13 12.52
C PRO A 197 5.09 17.75 11.16
N GLN A 198 5.10 19.07 11.09
CA GLN A 198 4.72 19.84 9.89
C GLN A 198 5.46 19.38 8.62
N LYS A 199 6.76 19.05 8.73
CA LYS A 199 7.54 18.53 7.61
C LYS A 199 6.95 17.26 7.02
N MET A 200 6.45 16.33 7.86
CA MET A 200 5.79 15.10 7.39
C MET A 200 4.44 15.41 6.76
N LEU A 201 3.67 16.34 7.31
CA LEU A 201 2.42 16.77 6.73
C LEU A 201 2.62 17.32 5.31
N TRP A 202 3.56 18.26 5.14
CA TRP A 202 3.87 18.83 3.82
C TRP A 202 4.48 17.80 2.86
N ALA A 203 5.36 16.92 3.34
CA ALA A 203 5.88 15.82 2.53
C ALA A 203 4.76 14.88 2.04
N GLY A 204 3.79 14.59 2.91
CA GLY A 204 2.62 13.78 2.53
C GLY A 204 1.74 14.48 1.49
N VAL A 205 1.42 15.77 1.68
CA VAL A 205 0.64 16.55 0.70
C VAL A 205 1.37 16.62 -0.64
N ALA A 206 2.65 16.98 -0.64
CA ALA A 206 3.47 17.02 -1.85
C ALA A 206 3.55 15.65 -2.54
N GLY A 207 3.66 14.57 -1.77
CA GLY A 207 3.67 13.21 -2.29
C GLY A 207 2.35 12.81 -2.96
N VAL A 208 1.19 13.20 -2.41
CA VAL A 208 -0.12 12.99 -3.06
C VAL A 208 -0.22 13.75 -4.38
N MET A 209 0.22 15.00 -4.40
CA MET A 209 0.23 15.79 -5.64
C MET A 209 1.16 15.19 -6.70
N LEU A 210 2.35 14.74 -6.27
CA LEU A 210 3.32 14.09 -7.15
C LEU A 210 2.78 12.74 -7.70
N ASP A 211 2.11 11.94 -6.87
CA ASP A 211 1.42 10.71 -7.30
C ASP A 211 0.42 10.99 -8.44
N ILE A 212 -0.43 12.00 -8.28
CA ILE A 212 -1.42 12.38 -9.30
C ILE A 212 -0.74 12.79 -10.60
N VAL A 213 0.24 13.69 -10.52
CA VAL A 213 0.97 14.20 -11.71
C VAL A 213 1.68 13.06 -12.42
N LEU A 214 2.43 12.24 -11.69
CA LEU A 214 3.16 11.11 -12.29
C LEU A 214 2.21 10.11 -12.93
N LYS A 215 1.09 9.78 -12.29
CA LYS A 215 0.12 8.88 -12.88
C LYS A 215 -0.46 9.41 -14.18
N ILE A 216 -0.84 10.69 -14.23
CA ILE A 216 -1.39 11.30 -15.44
C ILE A 216 -0.35 11.32 -16.57
N VAL A 217 0.88 11.77 -16.26
CA VAL A 217 1.92 11.96 -17.27
C VAL A 217 2.54 10.64 -17.72
N MET A 218 2.84 9.75 -16.79
CA MET A 218 3.61 8.54 -17.08
C MET A 218 2.76 7.32 -17.45
N SER A 219 1.48 7.31 -17.12
CA SER A 219 0.62 6.12 -17.29
C SER A 219 0.63 5.56 -18.73
N PRO A 220 0.53 6.36 -19.82
CA PRO A 220 0.55 5.83 -21.19
C PRO A 220 1.92 5.26 -21.59
N TYR A 221 3.00 5.84 -21.08
CA TYR A 221 4.35 5.32 -21.31
C TYR A 221 4.57 4.03 -20.54
N TRP A 222 4.15 3.99 -19.27
CA TRP A 222 4.35 2.86 -18.38
C TRP A 222 3.56 1.63 -18.80
N SER A 223 2.30 1.79 -19.25
CA SER A 223 1.50 0.69 -19.79
C SER A 223 2.17 0.01 -20.98
N ARG A 224 2.74 0.81 -21.91
CA ARG A 224 3.51 0.26 -23.06
C ARG A 224 4.73 -0.53 -22.60
N ARG A 225 5.45 -0.04 -21.59
CA ARG A 225 6.60 -0.75 -21.00
C ARG A 225 6.18 -2.07 -20.36
N LEU A 226 5.11 -2.06 -19.56
CA LEU A 226 4.59 -3.28 -18.94
C LEU A 226 4.10 -4.28 -19.99
N LYS A 227 3.42 -3.79 -21.04
CA LYS A 227 2.95 -4.64 -22.15
C LYS A 227 4.08 -5.38 -22.84
N ALA A 228 5.26 -4.77 -22.98
CA ALA A 228 6.43 -5.40 -23.60
C ALA A 228 7.01 -6.57 -22.79
N PHE A 229 6.69 -6.69 -21.49
CA PHE A 229 7.08 -7.84 -20.66
C PHE A 229 6.15 -9.05 -20.83
N LEU A 230 4.93 -8.85 -21.32
CA LEU A 230 3.93 -9.90 -21.41
C LEU A 230 4.00 -10.59 -22.77
N PRO A 231 3.88 -11.93 -22.82
CA PRO A 231 3.77 -12.64 -24.08
C PRO A 231 2.46 -12.29 -24.79
N ALA A 232 2.45 -12.34 -26.14
CA ALA A 232 1.27 -12.00 -26.94
C ALA A 232 0.03 -12.86 -26.61
N SER A 233 0.23 -14.07 -26.07
CA SER A 233 -0.82 -14.99 -25.65
C SER A 233 -1.60 -14.57 -24.40
N VAL A 234 -1.19 -13.49 -23.71
CA VAL A 234 -1.89 -12.97 -22.51
C VAL A 234 -3.05 -12.05 -22.90
N PHE A 235 -3.05 -11.56 -24.12
CA PHE A 235 -4.04 -10.68 -24.73
C PHE A 235 -4.77 -11.40 -25.86
#